data_b8977274298b22d1f61111f90c28699a
#
_entry.id   b8977274298b22d1f61111f90c28699a
#
_cell.length_a   1.000
_cell.length_b   1.000
_cell.length_c   1.000
_cell.angle_alpha   90.00
_cell.angle_beta   90.00
_cell.angle_gamma   90.00
#
_symmetry.space_group_name_H-M   'P 1'
#
loop_
_entity.id
_entity.type
_entity.pdbx_description
1 polymer ?
#
loop_
_entity_poly.entity_id
_entity_poly.type
_entity_poly.pdbx_seq_one_letter_code
_entity_poly.pdbx_strand_id
1 'polypeptide(L)'
;MKVLVIGSGAREHALCRSLSLDSAVSAVYCAPGNAGIAQVAELRPVDALNAGAVADLAQQLDADLVVVGPEAPLVAGVADAVRARGIDCFGPSGTAARLEGSKAFAKEVMAAAGVPTARSYLCTTPEQADSALDAFGPPYVVKDDGLAAGKGVVVTDDLEAAREHAASCDRVVIEEFLDGPEVSLFVLCDGNDVVALQPAQDFKRVGDDDAGPNTGGMGAYTPLPWAPEGLTEDLVRTVAQPTVDEMRRRGTPFSGVLFIGLALTSRGPRVIEFNCRFGDPETQVVLASLATPLAGVLHASATGRLGELEPLRWHEGAAVTVVVAAENYPSTPRTGDPIAGLAEAAKVPGTYVLHGGTRRGEDDSVLSSGGRVLSVTATGDSLEQARERAYEGVALIGLPGSHHRTDIAAKAIKGEITVANG
;
A
#
# COMPACT_ATOMS: atom_id res chain seq x y z
N MET A 1 -16.47 -19.72 -2.94
CA MET A 1 -16.19 -18.83 -1.80
C MET A 1 -16.84 -17.47 -2.06
N LYS A 2 -17.55 -16.90 -1.08
CA LYS A 2 -18.08 -15.53 -1.08
C LYS A 2 -17.08 -14.64 -0.33
N VAL A 3 -16.62 -13.58 -0.96
CA VAL A 3 -15.60 -12.68 -0.38
C VAL A 3 -16.16 -11.27 -0.23
N LEU A 4 -16.00 -10.68 0.95
CA LEU A 4 -16.32 -9.28 1.24
C LEU A 4 -15.03 -8.48 1.38
N VAL A 5 -14.81 -7.49 0.51
CA VAL A 5 -13.70 -6.54 0.59
C VAL A 5 -14.18 -5.26 1.26
N ILE A 6 -13.44 -4.80 2.27
CA ILE A 6 -13.74 -3.55 2.98
C ILE A 6 -12.82 -2.44 2.46
N GLY A 7 -13.43 -1.34 2.03
CA GLY A 7 -12.76 -0.14 1.54
C GLY A 7 -13.33 0.37 0.22
N SER A 8 -12.71 1.40 -0.35
CA SER A 8 -13.26 2.11 -1.52
C SER A 8 -12.19 2.67 -2.46
N GLY A 9 -10.92 2.34 -2.26
CA GLY A 9 -9.80 2.86 -3.04
C GLY A 9 -9.46 2.01 -4.28
N ALA A 10 -8.41 2.43 -4.99
CA ALA A 10 -7.91 1.70 -6.16
C ALA A 10 -7.27 0.36 -5.77
N ARG A 11 -6.69 0.27 -4.57
CA ARG A 11 -6.23 -0.99 -3.97
C ARG A 11 -7.37 -1.99 -3.82
N GLU A 12 -8.51 -1.56 -3.27
CA GLU A 12 -9.69 -2.42 -3.12
C GLU A 12 -10.27 -2.79 -4.48
N HIS A 13 -10.23 -1.90 -5.46
CA HIS A 13 -10.61 -2.24 -6.83
C HIS A 13 -9.69 -3.31 -7.43
N ALA A 14 -8.37 -3.22 -7.22
CA ALA A 14 -7.43 -4.24 -7.66
C ALA A 14 -7.70 -5.60 -7.01
N LEU A 15 -7.98 -5.63 -5.69
CA LEU A 15 -8.36 -6.82 -4.95
C LEU A 15 -9.66 -7.43 -5.49
N CYS A 16 -10.72 -6.62 -5.63
CA CYS A 16 -12.01 -7.08 -6.15
C CYS A 16 -11.88 -7.65 -7.58
N ARG A 17 -11.10 -6.97 -8.44
CA ARG A 17 -10.83 -7.45 -9.80
C ARG A 17 -10.12 -8.81 -9.79
N SER A 18 -9.07 -8.96 -9.02
CA SER A 18 -8.33 -10.23 -8.93
C SER A 18 -9.19 -11.35 -8.37
N LEU A 19 -10.01 -11.06 -7.35
CA LEU A 19 -10.95 -12.02 -6.78
C LEU A 19 -12.08 -12.39 -7.75
N SER A 20 -12.58 -11.46 -8.56
CA SER A 20 -13.62 -11.73 -9.56
C SER A 20 -13.15 -12.63 -10.72
N LEU A 21 -11.84 -12.70 -10.95
CA LEU A 21 -11.21 -13.56 -11.96
C LEU A 21 -10.86 -14.95 -11.39
N ASP A 22 -10.96 -15.14 -10.08
CA ASP A 22 -10.65 -16.41 -9.43
C ASP A 22 -11.84 -17.35 -9.49
N SER A 23 -11.68 -18.49 -10.15
CA SER A 23 -12.75 -19.50 -10.33
C SER A 23 -13.25 -20.12 -9.01
N ALA A 24 -12.49 -20.02 -7.92
CA ALA A 24 -12.91 -20.46 -6.59
C ALA A 24 -13.86 -19.47 -5.90
N VAL A 25 -14.00 -18.24 -6.45
CA VAL A 25 -14.87 -17.19 -5.90
C VAL A 25 -16.21 -17.19 -6.61
N SER A 26 -17.27 -17.41 -5.86
CA SER A 26 -18.65 -17.44 -6.38
C SER A 26 -19.33 -16.07 -6.33
N ALA A 27 -18.88 -15.18 -5.44
CA ALA A 27 -19.37 -13.81 -5.32
C ALA A 27 -18.32 -12.91 -4.67
N VAL A 28 -18.18 -11.69 -5.20
CA VAL A 28 -17.37 -10.62 -4.61
C VAL A 28 -18.29 -9.49 -4.20
N TYR A 29 -18.21 -9.11 -2.94
CA TYR A 29 -18.85 -7.92 -2.38
C TYR A 29 -17.80 -6.90 -2.01
N CYS A 30 -18.15 -5.62 -2.08
CA CYS A 30 -17.27 -4.55 -1.60
C CYS A 30 -18.07 -3.51 -0.81
N ALA A 31 -17.53 -3.06 0.30
CA ALA A 31 -18.21 -2.12 1.18
C ALA A 31 -17.25 -1.03 1.73
N PRO A 32 -17.52 0.26 1.49
CA PRO A 32 -18.61 0.79 0.66
C PRO A 32 -18.36 0.71 -0.85
N GLY A 33 -17.11 0.54 -1.31
CA GLY A 33 -16.72 0.50 -2.72
C GLY A 33 -16.74 1.87 -3.41
N ASN A 34 -16.60 1.85 -4.74
CA ASN A 34 -16.62 3.03 -5.61
C ASN A 34 -17.26 2.73 -6.97
N ALA A 35 -17.34 3.72 -7.85
CA ALA A 35 -18.01 3.59 -9.15
C ALA A 35 -17.39 2.51 -10.07
N GLY A 36 -16.07 2.28 -9.98
CA GLY A 36 -15.39 1.27 -10.79
C GLY A 36 -15.52 -0.13 -10.19
N ILE A 37 -15.46 -0.26 -8.88
CA ILE A 37 -15.62 -1.53 -8.16
C ILE A 37 -16.99 -2.15 -8.48
N ALA A 38 -18.03 -1.33 -8.69
CA ALA A 38 -19.35 -1.78 -9.08
C ALA A 38 -19.39 -2.62 -10.38
N GLN A 39 -18.32 -2.61 -11.18
CA GLN A 39 -18.24 -3.41 -12.41
C GLN A 39 -17.77 -4.85 -12.15
N VAL A 40 -17.11 -5.10 -11.02
CA VAL A 40 -16.48 -6.40 -10.68
C VAL A 40 -16.94 -6.98 -9.35
N ALA A 41 -17.69 -6.20 -8.55
CA ALA A 41 -18.21 -6.61 -7.24
C ALA A 41 -19.57 -5.98 -6.98
N GLU A 42 -20.37 -6.63 -6.13
CA GLU A 42 -21.61 -6.07 -5.64
C GLU A 42 -21.35 -5.13 -4.48
N LEU A 43 -21.73 -3.85 -4.61
CA LEU A 43 -21.50 -2.86 -3.57
C LEU A 43 -22.52 -2.99 -2.42
N ARG A 44 -22.04 -2.80 -1.21
CA ARG A 44 -22.86 -2.75 0.02
C ARG A 44 -22.51 -1.50 0.83
N PRO A 45 -23.49 -0.74 1.29
CA PRO A 45 -23.21 0.38 2.17
C PRO A 45 -22.80 -0.12 3.56
N VAL A 46 -21.73 0.43 4.11
CA VAL A 46 -21.33 0.23 5.50
C VAL A 46 -20.43 1.38 5.93
N ASP A 47 -20.48 1.74 7.19
CA ASP A 47 -19.40 2.51 7.82
C ASP A 47 -18.26 1.55 8.12
N ALA A 48 -17.17 1.64 7.34
CA ALA A 48 -16.03 0.77 7.45
C ALA A 48 -15.28 0.88 8.79
N LEU A 49 -15.49 1.95 9.56
CA LEU A 49 -14.93 2.13 10.89
C LEU A 49 -15.81 1.53 11.99
N ASN A 50 -17.03 1.17 11.69
CA ASN A 50 -17.91 0.49 12.64
C ASN A 50 -17.71 -1.03 12.55
N ALA A 51 -16.83 -1.55 13.41
CA ALA A 51 -16.45 -2.96 13.41
C ALA A 51 -17.64 -3.91 13.56
N GLY A 52 -18.63 -3.55 14.39
CA GLY A 52 -19.86 -4.33 14.56
C GLY A 52 -20.71 -4.36 13.28
N ALA A 53 -20.90 -3.21 12.63
CA ALA A 53 -21.66 -3.12 11.38
C ALA A 53 -21.00 -3.92 10.23
N VAL A 54 -19.67 -3.92 10.15
CA VAL A 54 -18.93 -4.71 9.16
C VAL A 54 -19.11 -6.21 9.44
N ALA A 55 -19.00 -6.64 10.70
CA ALA A 55 -19.19 -8.04 11.08
C ALA A 55 -20.63 -8.51 10.83
N ASP A 56 -21.63 -7.66 11.11
CA ASP A 56 -23.04 -7.95 10.82
C ASP A 56 -23.29 -8.07 9.32
N LEU A 57 -22.70 -7.17 8.50
CA LEU A 57 -22.79 -7.25 7.05
C LEU A 57 -22.18 -8.54 6.52
N ALA A 58 -20.97 -8.91 6.99
CA ALA A 58 -20.31 -10.16 6.61
C ALA A 58 -21.20 -11.39 6.90
N GLN A 59 -21.86 -11.41 8.05
CA GLN A 59 -22.79 -12.46 8.43
C GLN A 59 -24.06 -12.47 7.56
N GLN A 60 -24.63 -11.30 7.26
CA GLN A 60 -25.81 -11.19 6.37
C GLN A 60 -25.53 -11.68 4.95
N LEU A 61 -24.31 -11.48 4.45
CA LEU A 61 -23.87 -11.93 3.14
C LEU A 61 -23.46 -13.41 3.11
N ASP A 62 -23.39 -14.04 4.27
CA ASP A 62 -22.86 -15.39 4.43
C ASP A 62 -21.45 -15.48 3.80
N ALA A 63 -20.61 -14.50 4.15
CA ALA A 63 -19.25 -14.38 3.62
C ALA A 63 -18.33 -15.45 4.21
N ASP A 64 -17.56 -16.13 3.35
CA ASP A 64 -16.56 -17.09 3.77
C ASP A 64 -15.27 -16.38 4.21
N LEU A 65 -14.95 -15.25 3.57
CA LEU A 65 -13.74 -14.48 3.82
C LEU A 65 -14.03 -12.98 3.78
N VAL A 66 -13.54 -12.23 4.77
CA VAL A 66 -13.47 -10.77 4.74
C VAL A 66 -12.03 -10.33 4.50
N VAL A 67 -11.83 -9.41 3.57
CA VAL A 67 -10.52 -8.79 3.26
C VAL A 67 -10.60 -7.31 3.63
N VAL A 68 -9.78 -6.88 4.60
CA VAL A 68 -9.76 -5.48 5.01
C VAL A 68 -8.67 -4.75 4.23
N GLY A 69 -9.06 -3.77 3.41
CA GLY A 69 -8.16 -3.03 2.55
C GLY A 69 -7.38 -1.94 3.27
N PRO A 70 -8.04 -0.92 3.88
CA PRO A 70 -7.36 0.22 4.50
C PRO A 70 -6.97 -0.02 5.96
N GLU A 71 -6.07 0.83 6.47
CA GLU A 71 -5.52 0.75 7.83
C GLU A 71 -6.51 1.13 8.93
N ALA A 72 -7.31 2.16 8.71
CA ALA A 72 -8.18 2.69 9.74
C ALA A 72 -9.21 1.67 10.28
N PRO A 73 -9.89 0.87 9.44
CA PRO A 73 -10.72 -0.23 9.92
C PRO A 73 -9.96 -1.32 10.70
N LEU A 74 -8.70 -1.59 10.34
CA LEU A 74 -7.87 -2.55 11.06
C LEU A 74 -7.58 -2.06 12.47
N VAL A 75 -7.16 -0.81 12.62
CA VAL A 75 -6.93 -0.18 13.93
C VAL A 75 -8.22 -0.09 14.74
N ALA A 76 -9.37 0.10 14.08
CA ALA A 76 -10.69 0.09 14.72
C ALA A 76 -11.18 -1.31 15.15
N GLY A 77 -10.40 -2.38 14.87
CA GLY A 77 -10.71 -3.74 15.31
C GLY A 77 -11.72 -4.49 14.43
N VAL A 78 -11.88 -4.11 13.17
CA VAL A 78 -12.80 -4.78 12.24
C VAL A 78 -12.47 -6.27 12.11
N ALA A 79 -11.19 -6.63 11.98
CA ALA A 79 -10.79 -8.02 11.87
C ALA A 79 -11.15 -8.84 13.12
N ASP A 80 -11.03 -8.24 14.31
CA ASP A 80 -11.40 -8.88 15.57
C ASP A 80 -12.91 -9.13 15.64
N ALA A 81 -13.72 -8.14 15.25
CA ALA A 81 -15.19 -8.26 15.26
C ALA A 81 -15.70 -9.32 14.27
N VAL A 82 -15.08 -9.40 13.09
CA VAL A 82 -15.42 -10.42 12.06
C VAL A 82 -15.07 -11.82 12.56
N ARG A 83 -13.86 -12.02 13.10
CA ARG A 83 -13.46 -13.31 13.68
C ARG A 83 -14.32 -13.74 14.87
N ALA A 84 -14.79 -12.79 15.68
CA ALA A 84 -15.72 -13.07 16.78
C ALA A 84 -17.07 -13.61 16.31
N ARG A 85 -17.43 -13.42 15.03
CA ARG A 85 -18.60 -14.04 14.38
C ARG A 85 -18.31 -15.40 13.74
N GLY A 86 -17.08 -15.91 13.86
CA GLY A 86 -16.66 -17.16 13.25
C GLY A 86 -16.42 -17.08 11.75
N ILE A 87 -16.18 -15.88 11.21
CA ILE A 87 -15.90 -15.63 9.80
C ILE A 87 -14.39 -15.40 9.63
N ASP A 88 -13.79 -16.01 8.61
CA ASP A 88 -12.38 -15.82 8.31
C ASP A 88 -12.10 -14.38 7.86
N CYS A 89 -11.01 -13.81 8.34
CA CYS A 89 -10.66 -12.43 8.04
C CYS A 89 -9.17 -12.29 7.70
N PHE A 90 -8.90 -11.79 6.51
CA PHE A 90 -7.57 -11.36 6.09
C PHE A 90 -7.33 -9.92 6.54
N GLY A 91 -6.45 -9.78 7.52
CA GLY A 91 -6.06 -8.53 8.17
C GLY A 91 -5.67 -8.78 9.62
N PRO A 92 -4.71 -8.03 10.19
CA PRO A 92 -4.29 -8.19 11.57
C PRO A 92 -5.39 -7.79 12.57
N SER A 93 -5.27 -8.26 13.80
CA SER A 93 -6.05 -7.74 14.93
C SER A 93 -5.74 -6.25 15.15
N GLY A 94 -6.64 -5.52 15.81
CA GLY A 94 -6.40 -4.12 16.18
C GLY A 94 -5.11 -3.93 17.00
N THR A 95 -4.79 -4.91 17.85
CA THR A 95 -3.54 -4.89 18.62
C THR A 95 -2.30 -5.09 17.73
N ALA A 96 -2.34 -6.01 16.77
CA ALA A 96 -1.25 -6.23 15.83
C ALA A 96 -1.11 -5.08 14.81
N ALA A 97 -2.21 -4.44 14.44
CA ALA A 97 -2.24 -3.27 13.56
C ALA A 97 -1.49 -2.04 14.13
N ARG A 98 -1.12 -2.06 15.41
CA ARG A 98 -0.23 -1.07 16.01
C ARG A 98 1.15 -0.98 15.33
N LEU A 99 1.58 -2.00 14.59
CA LEU A 99 2.79 -1.92 13.75
C LEU A 99 2.74 -0.77 12.72
N GLU A 100 1.54 -0.39 12.25
CA GLU A 100 1.33 0.81 11.43
C GLU A 100 0.80 1.98 12.27
N GLY A 101 -0.04 1.69 13.26
CA GLY A 101 -0.72 2.69 14.08
C GLY A 101 0.21 3.48 15.02
N SER A 102 1.43 2.97 15.31
CA SER A 102 2.45 3.65 16.11
C SER A 102 3.85 3.34 15.58
N LYS A 103 4.53 4.35 15.09
CA LYS A 103 5.92 4.24 14.61
C LYS A 103 6.88 3.89 15.76
N ALA A 104 6.63 4.40 16.94
CA ALA A 104 7.38 4.06 18.14
C ALA A 104 7.25 2.57 18.46
N PHE A 105 6.04 2.01 18.44
CA PHE A 105 5.82 0.58 18.64
C PHE A 105 6.52 -0.27 17.57
N ALA A 106 6.45 0.14 16.30
CA ALA A 106 7.19 -0.55 15.23
C ALA A 106 8.70 -0.55 15.48
N LYS A 107 9.28 0.56 15.95
CA LYS A 107 10.70 0.63 16.32
C LYS A 107 11.05 -0.29 17.49
N GLU A 108 10.20 -0.38 18.51
CA GLU A 108 10.39 -1.33 19.62
C GLU A 108 10.38 -2.80 19.13
N VAL A 109 9.44 -3.14 18.24
CA VAL A 109 9.37 -4.49 17.66
C VAL A 109 10.61 -4.78 16.82
N MET A 110 11.01 -3.86 15.94
CA MET A 110 12.21 -4.03 15.11
C MET A 110 13.47 -4.18 15.96
N ALA A 111 13.63 -3.37 17.01
CA ALA A 111 14.77 -3.47 17.91
C ALA A 111 14.82 -4.83 18.63
N ALA A 112 13.68 -5.31 19.14
CA ALA A 112 13.58 -6.60 19.82
C ALA A 112 13.80 -7.79 18.88
N ALA A 113 13.37 -7.67 17.63
CA ALA A 113 13.54 -8.68 16.57
C ALA A 113 14.93 -8.63 15.89
N GLY A 114 15.76 -7.64 16.19
CA GLY A 114 17.04 -7.44 15.51
C GLY A 114 16.92 -6.99 14.05
N VAL A 115 15.80 -6.39 13.67
CA VAL A 115 15.51 -5.93 12.31
C VAL A 115 16.22 -4.61 12.02
N PRO A 116 17.03 -4.52 10.95
CA PRO A 116 17.74 -3.30 10.60
C PRO A 116 16.77 -2.18 10.19
N THR A 117 16.90 -1.03 10.84
CA THR A 117 16.10 0.18 10.55
C THR A 117 16.94 1.44 10.82
N ALA A 118 16.39 2.61 10.51
CA ALA A 118 16.99 3.88 10.86
C ALA A 118 17.10 4.03 12.37
N ARG A 119 18.21 4.60 12.85
CA ARG A 119 18.32 5.05 14.25
C ARG A 119 17.26 6.13 14.49
N SER A 120 16.65 6.13 15.65
CA SER A 120 15.53 7.02 15.93
C SER A 120 15.48 7.43 17.39
N TYR A 121 14.86 8.58 17.64
CA TYR A 121 14.46 9.05 18.95
C TYR A 121 12.96 9.30 18.98
N LEU A 122 12.29 8.79 20.00
CA LEU A 122 10.92 9.18 20.31
C LEU A 122 10.97 10.44 21.18
N CYS A 123 10.36 11.52 20.71
CA CYS A 123 10.35 12.80 21.38
C CYS A 123 8.92 13.18 21.77
N THR A 124 8.76 13.63 23.02
CA THR A 124 7.49 14.08 23.60
C THR A 124 7.56 15.51 24.10
N THR A 125 8.73 16.15 23.98
CA THR A 125 8.93 17.56 24.29
C THR A 125 9.75 18.24 23.18
N PRO A 126 9.61 19.57 23.02
CA PRO A 126 10.41 20.33 22.05
C PRO A 126 11.92 20.19 22.25
N GLU A 127 12.38 20.17 23.50
CA GLU A 127 13.81 20.06 23.82
C GLU A 127 14.39 18.68 23.40
N GLN A 128 13.60 17.60 23.54
CA GLN A 128 13.98 16.29 23.03
C GLN A 128 14.04 16.28 21.51
N ALA A 129 13.08 16.95 20.84
CA ALA A 129 13.07 17.05 19.38
C ALA A 129 14.28 17.82 18.88
N ASP A 130 14.59 18.98 19.46
CA ASP A 130 15.80 19.75 19.12
C ASP A 130 17.08 18.95 19.29
N SER A 131 17.21 18.25 20.42
CA SER A 131 18.39 17.41 20.69
C SER A 131 18.53 16.27 19.66
N ALA A 132 17.42 15.68 19.21
CA ALA A 132 17.42 14.62 18.20
C ALA A 132 17.76 15.18 16.79
N LEU A 133 17.23 16.32 16.42
CA LEU A 133 17.57 17.01 15.17
C LEU A 133 19.05 17.37 15.12
N ASP A 134 19.61 17.91 16.21
CA ASP A 134 21.05 18.22 16.32
C ASP A 134 21.91 16.95 16.22
N ALA A 135 21.45 15.84 16.79
CA ALA A 135 22.19 14.57 16.79
C ALA A 135 22.30 13.91 15.40
N PHE A 136 21.28 14.04 14.56
CA PHE A 136 21.27 13.43 13.22
C PHE A 136 21.76 14.38 12.14
N GLY A 137 21.44 15.68 12.22
CA GLY A 137 21.72 16.64 11.16
C GLY A 137 20.86 16.45 9.90
N PRO A 138 21.06 17.31 8.89
CA PRO A 138 20.32 17.25 7.63
C PRO A 138 20.75 16.04 6.74
N PRO A 139 19.86 15.49 5.91
CA PRO A 139 18.44 15.79 5.85
C PRO A 139 17.70 15.33 7.10
N TYR A 140 16.84 16.19 7.65
CA TYR A 140 16.03 15.88 8.84
C TYR A 140 14.85 15.03 8.47
N VAL A 141 14.61 13.94 9.20
CA VAL A 141 13.45 13.05 9.03
C VAL A 141 12.60 13.09 10.28
N VAL A 142 11.43 13.72 10.16
CA VAL A 142 10.49 13.96 11.27
C VAL A 142 9.16 13.29 10.95
N LYS A 143 8.74 12.37 11.83
CA LYS A 143 7.54 11.53 11.62
C LYS A 143 6.59 11.68 12.80
N ASP A 144 5.35 12.07 12.53
CA ASP A 144 4.27 11.98 13.51
C ASP A 144 4.07 10.51 13.95
N ASP A 145 3.98 10.27 15.26
CA ASP A 145 3.75 8.93 15.82
C ASP A 145 2.26 8.58 15.80
N GLY A 146 1.73 8.34 14.60
CA GLY A 146 0.32 8.02 14.40
C GLY A 146 -0.01 7.72 12.95
N LEU A 147 -1.29 7.40 12.70
CA LEU A 147 -1.82 7.28 11.35
C LEU A 147 -1.94 8.67 10.73
N ALA A 148 -1.21 8.94 9.67
CA ALA A 148 -1.19 10.25 9.01
C ALA A 148 -1.35 10.19 7.48
N ALA A 149 -1.73 9.03 6.93
CA ALA A 149 -1.99 8.82 5.50
C ALA A 149 -0.89 9.42 4.58
N GLY A 150 0.38 9.21 4.94
CA GLY A 150 1.54 9.73 4.20
C GLY A 150 1.86 11.23 4.43
N LYS A 151 1.03 11.95 5.17
CA LYS A 151 1.22 13.40 5.42
C LYS A 151 1.95 13.71 6.73
N GLY A 152 2.16 12.73 7.58
CA GLY A 152 2.84 12.88 8.88
C GLY A 152 4.36 12.76 8.81
N VAL A 153 4.95 12.71 7.61
CA VAL A 153 6.40 12.58 7.43
C VAL A 153 6.94 13.77 6.65
N VAL A 154 7.91 14.45 7.25
CA VAL A 154 8.67 15.53 6.61
C VAL A 154 10.13 15.09 6.50
N VAL A 155 10.67 15.23 5.29
CA VAL A 155 12.11 15.08 5.00
C VAL A 155 12.58 16.39 4.39
N THR A 156 13.49 17.10 5.07
CA THR A 156 13.91 18.44 4.68
C THR A 156 15.34 18.75 5.15
N ASP A 157 16.04 19.60 4.41
CA ASP A 157 17.32 20.18 4.83
C ASP A 157 17.13 21.43 5.71
N ASP A 158 15.90 21.97 5.77
CA ASP A 158 15.56 23.16 6.54
C ASP A 158 15.22 22.77 7.99
N LEU A 159 16.05 23.22 8.94
CA LEU A 159 15.90 22.94 10.35
C LEU A 159 14.61 23.58 10.93
N GLU A 160 14.23 24.78 10.48
CA GLU A 160 13.03 25.45 10.99
C GLU A 160 11.77 24.71 10.53
N ALA A 161 11.71 24.27 9.27
CA ALA A 161 10.63 23.44 8.77
C ALA A 161 10.52 22.10 9.53
N ALA A 162 11.66 21.48 9.89
CA ALA A 162 11.70 20.28 10.70
C ALA A 162 11.14 20.53 12.12
N ARG A 163 11.52 21.66 12.74
CA ARG A 163 11.02 22.08 14.07
C ARG A 163 9.53 22.38 14.07
N GLU A 164 9.05 23.12 13.06
CA GLU A 164 7.63 23.44 12.91
C GLU A 164 6.78 22.18 12.80
N HIS A 165 7.23 21.19 12.00
CA HIS A 165 6.54 19.93 11.89
C HIS A 165 6.56 19.16 13.21
N ALA A 166 7.72 19.06 13.89
CA ALA A 166 7.83 18.40 15.17
C ALA A 166 6.91 19.04 16.24
N ALA A 167 6.82 20.38 16.25
CA ALA A 167 5.95 21.11 17.17
C ALA A 167 4.44 20.94 16.89
N SER A 168 4.07 20.53 15.67
CA SER A 168 2.68 20.23 15.29
C SER A 168 2.21 18.85 15.72
N CYS A 169 3.11 17.99 16.21
CA CYS A 169 2.82 16.62 16.62
C CYS A 169 2.79 16.50 18.15
N ASP A 170 1.87 15.69 18.68
CA ASP A 170 1.86 15.37 20.12
C ASP A 170 3.04 14.49 20.52
N ARG A 171 3.41 13.58 19.65
CA ARG A 171 4.56 12.66 19.76
C ARG A 171 5.21 12.55 18.40
N VAL A 172 6.53 12.62 18.36
CA VAL A 172 7.28 12.59 17.12
C VAL A 172 8.43 11.60 17.17
N VAL A 173 8.64 10.88 16.07
CA VAL A 173 9.82 10.03 15.87
C VAL A 173 10.75 10.77 14.92
N ILE A 174 11.95 11.09 15.39
CA ILE A 174 13.01 11.72 14.60
C ILE A 174 14.03 10.65 14.25
N GLU A 175 14.37 10.52 12.97
CA GLU A 175 15.22 9.45 12.46
C GLU A 175 16.41 9.98 11.68
N GLU A 176 17.47 9.16 11.63
CA GLU A 176 18.54 9.38 10.64
C GLU A 176 17.97 9.20 9.22
N PHE A 177 18.46 10.01 8.29
CA PHE A 177 18.14 9.82 6.87
C PHE A 177 18.75 8.52 6.34
N LEU A 178 17.97 7.76 5.59
CA LEU A 178 18.42 6.56 4.88
C LEU A 178 18.66 6.90 3.41
N ASP A 179 19.87 6.64 2.93
CA ASP A 179 20.25 6.77 1.53
C ASP A 179 19.74 5.57 0.70
N GLY A 180 19.91 5.66 -0.63
CA GLY A 180 19.60 4.56 -1.55
C GLY A 180 18.17 4.50 -2.04
N PRO A 181 17.91 3.64 -3.05
CA PRO A 181 16.58 3.49 -3.63
C PRO A 181 15.62 2.76 -2.69
N GLU A 182 14.37 3.21 -2.68
CA GLU A 182 13.31 2.59 -1.90
C GLU A 182 12.71 1.38 -2.61
N VAL A 183 12.27 0.40 -1.83
CA VAL A 183 11.58 -0.82 -2.26
C VAL A 183 10.37 -1.04 -1.37
N SER A 184 9.26 -1.46 -1.98
CA SER A 184 8.06 -1.92 -1.31
C SER A 184 7.95 -3.44 -1.44
N LEU A 185 7.88 -4.16 -0.32
CA LEU A 185 7.69 -5.60 -0.29
C LEU A 185 6.45 -5.97 0.50
N PHE A 186 5.51 -6.70 -0.10
CA PHE A 186 4.41 -7.32 0.60
C PHE A 186 4.80 -8.71 1.06
N VAL A 187 4.54 -9.01 2.32
CA VAL A 187 4.71 -10.34 2.89
C VAL A 187 3.41 -10.77 3.54
N LEU A 188 2.83 -11.84 3.03
CA LEU A 188 1.66 -12.47 3.63
C LEU A 188 2.09 -13.22 4.89
N CYS A 189 1.31 -13.09 5.94
CA CYS A 189 1.59 -13.65 7.26
C CYS A 189 0.34 -14.35 7.80
N ASP A 190 0.53 -15.44 8.53
CA ASP A 190 -0.56 -16.18 9.18
C ASP A 190 -0.38 -16.31 10.71
N GLY A 191 0.58 -15.56 11.25
CA GLY A 191 0.97 -15.62 12.66
C GLY A 191 2.17 -16.51 12.93
N ASN A 192 2.53 -17.42 12.02
CA ASN A 192 3.69 -18.31 12.09
C ASN A 192 4.54 -18.22 10.84
N ASP A 193 3.94 -18.51 9.70
CA ASP A 193 4.61 -18.58 8.41
C ASP A 193 4.44 -17.28 7.62
N VAL A 194 5.36 -17.02 6.72
CA VAL A 194 5.38 -15.86 5.85
C VAL A 194 5.62 -16.25 4.40
N VAL A 195 4.94 -15.57 3.47
CA VAL A 195 5.10 -15.75 2.02
C VAL A 195 5.24 -14.38 1.37
N ALA A 196 6.39 -14.10 0.79
CA ALA A 196 6.63 -12.84 0.10
C ALA A 196 5.98 -12.80 -1.28
N LEU A 197 5.49 -11.62 -1.66
CA LEU A 197 5.10 -11.29 -3.02
C LEU A 197 6.28 -10.66 -3.77
N GLN A 198 6.10 -10.36 -5.08
CA GLN A 198 7.12 -9.64 -5.83
C GLN A 198 7.33 -8.22 -5.28
N PRO A 199 8.58 -7.75 -5.18
CA PRO A 199 8.87 -6.37 -4.78
C PRO A 199 8.41 -5.39 -5.87
N ALA A 200 8.00 -4.20 -5.42
CA ALA A 200 7.62 -3.09 -6.28
C ALA A 200 8.36 -1.82 -5.86
N GLN A 201 8.38 -0.82 -6.72
CA GLN A 201 8.81 0.54 -6.38
C GLN A 201 7.66 1.50 -6.61
N ASP A 202 7.37 2.33 -5.63
CA ASP A 202 6.40 3.42 -5.69
C ASP A 202 7.06 4.78 -5.89
N PHE A 203 6.26 5.78 -6.24
CA PHE A 203 6.66 7.17 -6.46
C PHE A 203 5.86 8.08 -5.55
N LYS A 204 6.45 8.46 -4.41
CA LYS A 204 5.77 9.15 -3.31
C LYS A 204 5.59 10.65 -3.53
N ARG A 205 6.47 11.30 -4.28
CA ARG A 205 6.39 12.73 -4.54
C ARG A 205 5.42 13.04 -5.67
N VAL A 206 4.77 14.21 -5.58
CA VAL A 206 3.70 14.60 -6.53
C VAL A 206 4.21 14.88 -7.94
N GLY A 207 5.41 15.41 -8.08
CA GLY A 207 6.02 15.82 -9.36
C GLY A 207 7.13 14.91 -9.83
N ASP A 208 7.45 15.04 -11.11
CA ASP A 208 8.57 14.36 -11.74
C ASP A 208 9.89 14.66 -11.01
N ASP A 209 10.85 13.76 -11.13
CA ASP A 209 12.15 13.81 -10.44
C ASP A 209 12.04 13.97 -8.92
N ASP A 210 10.99 13.41 -8.34
CA ASP A 210 10.68 13.45 -6.92
C ASP A 210 10.57 14.88 -6.36
N ALA A 211 10.02 15.79 -7.16
CA ALA A 211 9.76 17.16 -6.76
C ALA A 211 8.42 17.32 -6.01
N GLY A 212 8.36 18.34 -5.16
CA GLY A 212 7.13 18.71 -4.45
C GLY A 212 6.84 17.86 -3.21
N PRO A 213 5.62 17.98 -2.64
CA PRO A 213 5.25 17.31 -1.40
C PRO A 213 5.05 15.79 -1.58
N ASN A 214 5.09 15.07 -0.45
CA ASN A 214 4.71 13.67 -0.37
C ASN A 214 3.22 13.49 -0.66
N THR A 215 2.88 12.34 -1.22
CA THR A 215 1.52 11.90 -1.55
C THR A 215 1.28 10.49 -1.02
N GLY A 216 0.12 9.91 -1.32
CA GLY A 216 -0.14 8.49 -1.10
C GLY A 216 0.53 7.56 -2.11
N GLY A 217 1.26 8.09 -3.10
CA GLY A 217 1.85 7.39 -4.24
C GLY A 217 1.24 7.81 -5.57
N MET A 218 2.10 8.15 -6.53
CA MET A 218 1.71 8.64 -7.87
C MET A 218 1.86 7.58 -8.97
N GLY A 219 2.36 6.42 -8.62
CA GLY A 219 2.56 5.29 -9.51
C GLY A 219 3.46 4.24 -8.91
N ALA A 220 3.53 3.08 -9.55
CA ALA A 220 4.40 1.99 -9.15
C ALA A 220 4.73 1.08 -10.33
N TYR A 221 5.73 0.22 -10.17
CA TYR A 221 6.04 -0.81 -11.14
C TYR A 221 6.67 -2.05 -10.48
N THR A 222 6.60 -3.17 -11.16
CA THR A 222 7.24 -4.44 -10.84
C THR A 222 7.51 -5.21 -12.14
N PRO A 223 8.56 -6.07 -12.23
CA PRO A 223 9.61 -6.31 -11.25
C PRO A 223 10.64 -5.18 -11.20
N LEU A 224 11.59 -5.28 -10.27
CA LEU A 224 12.68 -4.31 -10.09
C LEU A 224 13.97 -4.87 -10.73
N PRO A 225 14.32 -4.50 -11.98
CA PRO A 225 15.46 -5.09 -12.69
C PRO A 225 16.82 -4.72 -12.07
N TRP A 226 16.84 -3.69 -11.23
CA TRP A 226 18.04 -3.19 -10.54
C TRP A 226 18.20 -3.76 -9.12
N ALA A 227 17.18 -4.47 -8.60
CA ALA A 227 17.26 -5.06 -7.28
C ALA A 227 18.27 -6.21 -7.25
N PRO A 228 19.04 -6.37 -6.16
CA PRO A 228 19.96 -7.50 -6.01
C PRO A 228 19.22 -8.83 -6.10
N GLU A 229 19.87 -9.81 -6.72
CA GLU A 229 19.40 -11.20 -6.72
C GLU A 229 19.30 -11.73 -5.27
N GLY A 230 18.23 -12.46 -4.95
CA GLY A 230 17.99 -12.99 -3.60
C GLY A 230 17.50 -11.96 -2.58
N LEU A 231 17.24 -10.70 -2.99
CA LEU A 231 16.77 -9.65 -2.07
C LEU A 231 15.52 -10.08 -1.29
N THR A 232 14.55 -10.66 -1.98
CA THR A 232 13.27 -11.05 -1.35
C THR A 232 13.47 -12.11 -0.28
N GLU A 233 14.26 -13.14 -0.56
CA GLU A 233 14.59 -14.23 0.38
C GLU A 233 15.36 -13.69 1.58
N ASP A 234 16.31 -12.78 1.36
CA ASP A 234 17.05 -12.13 2.43
C ASP A 234 16.15 -11.28 3.32
N LEU A 235 15.21 -10.53 2.75
CA LEU A 235 14.24 -9.73 3.50
C LEU A 235 13.26 -10.59 4.28
N VAL A 236 12.82 -11.71 3.73
CA VAL A 236 12.01 -12.69 4.48
C VAL A 236 12.77 -13.16 5.71
N ARG A 237 14.03 -13.57 5.53
CA ARG A 237 14.87 -14.13 6.60
C ARG A 237 15.29 -13.10 7.65
N THR A 238 15.57 -11.86 7.24
CA THR A 238 16.18 -10.84 8.12
C THR A 238 15.18 -9.80 8.65
N VAL A 239 14.01 -9.69 8.03
CA VAL A 239 13.01 -8.68 8.40
C VAL A 239 11.65 -9.30 8.69
N ALA A 240 11.04 -9.99 7.71
CA ALA A 240 9.65 -10.42 7.84
C ALA A 240 9.44 -11.49 8.91
N GLN A 241 10.17 -12.61 8.82
CA GLN A 241 10.03 -13.72 9.78
C GLN A 241 10.39 -13.28 11.21
N PRO A 242 11.52 -12.57 11.46
CA PRO A 242 11.83 -12.08 12.81
C PRO A 242 10.76 -11.14 13.39
N THR A 243 10.14 -10.29 12.54
CA THR A 243 9.04 -9.41 12.97
C THR A 243 7.81 -10.20 13.38
N VAL A 244 7.39 -11.19 12.58
CA VAL A 244 6.22 -12.04 12.88
C VAL A 244 6.47 -12.89 14.13
N ASP A 245 7.66 -13.43 14.30
CA ASP A 245 8.06 -14.19 15.48
C ASP A 245 8.03 -13.32 16.76
N GLU A 246 8.51 -12.09 16.68
CA GLU A 246 8.46 -11.15 17.79
C GLU A 246 7.02 -10.77 18.15
N MET A 247 6.17 -10.52 17.16
CA MET A 247 4.75 -10.24 17.38
C MET A 247 4.05 -11.43 18.07
N ARG A 248 4.34 -12.65 17.63
CA ARG A 248 3.83 -13.86 18.27
C ARG A 248 4.34 -14.00 19.70
N ARG A 249 5.64 -13.74 19.96
CA ARG A 249 6.24 -13.75 21.28
C ARG A 249 5.59 -12.74 22.24
N ARG A 250 5.13 -11.60 21.73
CA ARG A 250 4.38 -10.57 22.47
C ARG A 250 2.92 -10.96 22.74
N GLY A 251 2.44 -12.09 22.22
CA GLY A 251 1.05 -12.53 22.36
C GLY A 251 0.08 -11.79 21.40
N THR A 252 0.61 -11.15 20.38
CA THR A 252 -0.15 -10.43 19.35
C THR A 252 0.26 -10.92 17.95
N PRO A 253 -0.02 -12.20 17.60
CA PRO A 253 0.37 -12.75 16.31
C PRO A 253 -0.17 -11.91 15.16
N PHE A 254 0.64 -11.73 14.12
CA PHE A 254 0.29 -10.93 12.95
C PHE A 254 -0.19 -11.83 11.82
N SER A 255 -1.45 -11.66 11.40
CA SER A 255 -2.06 -12.35 10.25
C SER A 255 -2.59 -11.31 9.26
N GLY A 256 -2.35 -11.52 7.97
CA GLY A 256 -2.68 -10.57 6.91
C GLY A 256 -1.45 -10.22 6.08
N VAL A 257 -1.36 -9.01 5.57
CA VAL A 257 -0.19 -8.55 4.81
C VAL A 257 0.64 -7.56 5.63
N LEU A 258 1.91 -7.87 5.80
CA LEU A 258 2.92 -6.95 6.29
C LEU A 258 3.56 -6.27 5.07
N PHE A 259 3.27 -4.99 4.88
CA PHE A 259 3.97 -4.16 3.91
C PHE A 259 5.25 -3.64 4.56
N ILE A 260 6.37 -3.89 3.92
CA ILE A 260 7.70 -3.48 4.33
C ILE A 260 8.19 -2.42 3.34
N GLY A 261 8.21 -1.16 3.77
CA GLY A 261 8.90 -0.08 3.08
C GLY A 261 10.36 -0.06 3.53
N LEU A 262 11.30 -0.16 2.60
CA LEU A 262 12.72 -0.21 2.92
C LEU A 262 13.56 0.59 1.92
N ALA A 263 14.76 1.00 2.35
CA ALA A 263 15.80 1.56 1.50
C ALA A 263 16.95 0.57 1.37
N LEU A 264 17.48 0.43 0.16
CA LEU A 264 18.72 -0.32 -0.11
C LEU A 264 19.90 0.63 0.09
N THR A 265 20.28 0.79 1.35
CA THR A 265 21.31 1.77 1.75
C THR A 265 22.72 1.28 1.49
N SER A 266 23.70 2.19 1.55
CA SER A 266 25.13 1.86 1.56
C SER A 266 25.57 0.93 2.70
N ARG A 267 24.70 0.73 3.72
CA ARG A 267 24.92 -0.16 4.86
C ARG A 267 24.01 -1.41 4.80
N GLY A 268 23.51 -1.76 3.62
CA GLY A 268 22.53 -2.83 3.40
C GLY A 268 21.06 -2.39 3.56
N PRO A 269 20.11 -3.31 3.35
CA PRO A 269 18.68 -3.02 3.46
C PRO A 269 18.29 -2.55 4.87
N ARG A 270 17.49 -1.48 4.95
CA ARG A 270 16.96 -0.93 6.21
C ARG A 270 15.50 -0.59 6.07
N VAL A 271 14.71 -1.01 7.06
CA VAL A 271 13.28 -0.74 7.10
C VAL A 271 13.04 0.74 7.38
N ILE A 272 12.24 1.37 6.52
CA ILE A 272 11.73 2.74 6.68
C ILE A 272 10.48 2.72 7.56
N GLU A 273 9.54 1.80 7.23
CA GLU A 273 8.26 1.66 7.93
C GLU A 273 7.62 0.29 7.66
N PHE A 274 6.71 -0.10 8.55
CA PHE A 274 5.74 -1.16 8.32
C PHE A 274 4.35 -0.56 8.10
N ASN A 275 3.58 -1.18 7.19
CA ASN A 275 2.15 -0.99 7.10
C ASN A 275 1.45 -2.36 7.22
N CYS A 276 0.26 -2.36 7.80
CA CYS A 276 -0.47 -3.58 8.16
C CYS A 276 -1.51 -3.99 7.12
N ARG A 277 -1.37 -3.46 5.91
CA ARG A 277 -2.31 -3.61 4.79
C ARG A 277 -1.55 -3.53 3.48
N PHE A 278 -2.21 -3.95 2.42
CA PHE A 278 -1.70 -3.73 1.06
C PHE A 278 -1.44 -2.24 0.78
N GLY A 279 -0.38 -1.92 0.04
CA GLY A 279 -0.08 -0.57 -0.42
C GLY A 279 -1.02 -0.11 -1.54
N ASP A 280 -1.02 1.16 -1.79
CA ASP A 280 -1.72 1.82 -2.90
C ASP A 280 -0.80 2.96 -3.39
N PRO A 281 -0.13 2.84 -4.56
CA PRO A 281 -0.56 2.03 -5.73
C PRO A 281 0.19 0.70 -5.98
N GLU A 282 0.99 0.18 -5.09
CA GLU A 282 1.81 -1.03 -5.34
C GLU A 282 0.96 -2.29 -5.58
N THR A 283 -0.18 -2.43 -4.89
CA THR A 283 -1.10 -3.56 -5.05
C THR A 283 -1.54 -3.71 -6.51
N GLN A 284 -1.74 -2.62 -7.21
CA GLN A 284 -2.19 -2.60 -8.60
C GLN A 284 -1.22 -3.36 -9.51
N VAL A 285 0.09 -3.17 -9.34
CA VAL A 285 1.10 -3.83 -10.17
C VAL A 285 1.45 -5.24 -9.67
N VAL A 286 1.49 -5.46 -8.37
CA VAL A 286 1.80 -6.77 -7.79
C VAL A 286 0.71 -7.78 -8.14
N LEU A 287 -0.58 -7.41 -8.01
CA LEU A 287 -1.69 -8.28 -8.39
C LEU A 287 -1.82 -8.46 -9.91
N ALA A 288 -1.43 -7.46 -10.71
CA ALA A 288 -1.37 -7.60 -12.16
C ALA A 288 -0.37 -8.66 -12.62
N SER A 289 0.70 -8.86 -11.85
CA SER A 289 1.76 -9.83 -12.12
C SER A 289 1.51 -11.21 -11.49
N LEU A 290 0.61 -11.31 -10.51
CA LEU A 290 0.33 -12.57 -9.82
C LEU A 290 -0.51 -13.51 -10.69
N ALA A 291 0.04 -14.70 -11.00
CA ALA A 291 -0.66 -15.76 -11.75
C ALA A 291 -1.38 -16.75 -10.83
N THR A 292 -0.94 -16.90 -9.57
CA THR A 292 -1.64 -17.74 -8.58
C THR A 292 -2.98 -17.11 -8.24
N PRO A 293 -4.10 -17.88 -8.24
CA PRO A 293 -5.42 -17.37 -7.83
C PRO A 293 -5.40 -16.79 -6.42
N LEU A 294 -5.95 -15.58 -6.25
CA LEU A 294 -5.75 -14.78 -5.05
C LEU A 294 -6.52 -15.29 -3.82
N ALA A 295 -7.75 -15.77 -4.01
CA ALA A 295 -8.64 -16.12 -2.91
C ALA A 295 -8.07 -17.21 -1.99
N GLY A 296 -7.48 -18.25 -2.59
CA GLY A 296 -6.84 -19.33 -1.83
C GLY A 296 -5.66 -18.85 -1.00
N VAL A 297 -4.89 -17.92 -1.54
CA VAL A 297 -3.72 -17.34 -0.86
C VAL A 297 -4.13 -16.49 0.34
N LEU A 298 -5.12 -15.61 0.17
CA LEU A 298 -5.64 -14.79 1.26
C LEU A 298 -6.33 -15.63 2.34
N HIS A 299 -7.06 -16.66 1.94
CA HIS A 299 -7.72 -17.56 2.87
C HIS A 299 -6.71 -18.41 3.66
N ALA A 300 -5.63 -18.87 3.03
CA ALA A 300 -4.55 -19.58 3.72
C ALA A 300 -3.90 -18.70 4.80
N SER A 301 -3.65 -17.43 4.49
CA SER A 301 -3.17 -16.44 5.48
C SER A 301 -4.16 -16.25 6.63
N ALA A 302 -5.46 -16.12 6.33
CA ALA A 302 -6.50 -15.92 7.34
C ALA A 302 -6.71 -17.12 8.28
N THR A 303 -6.34 -18.32 7.81
CA THR A 303 -6.62 -19.60 8.50
C THR A 303 -5.37 -20.34 9.00
N GLY A 304 -4.18 -19.71 9.00
CA GLY A 304 -2.96 -20.31 9.54
C GLY A 304 -2.38 -21.43 8.67
N ARG A 305 -2.53 -21.35 7.34
CA ARG A 305 -2.15 -22.42 6.40
C ARG A 305 -1.21 -21.94 5.28
N LEU A 306 -0.47 -20.85 5.49
CA LEU A 306 0.49 -20.36 4.49
C LEU A 306 1.59 -21.38 4.19
N GLY A 307 2.03 -22.15 5.19
CA GLY A 307 3.02 -23.21 5.02
C GLY A 307 2.57 -24.38 4.15
N GLU A 308 1.28 -24.49 3.84
CA GLU A 308 0.71 -25.54 2.95
C GLU A 308 0.67 -25.09 1.48
N LEU A 309 0.94 -23.82 1.20
CA LEU A 309 0.86 -23.29 -0.17
C LEU A 309 2.04 -23.76 -1.01
N GLU A 310 1.73 -24.13 -2.25
CA GLU A 310 2.76 -24.23 -3.28
C GLU A 310 3.37 -22.85 -3.56
N PRO A 311 4.62 -22.79 -4.06
CA PRO A 311 5.24 -21.53 -4.44
C PRO A 311 4.34 -20.71 -5.37
N LEU A 312 4.22 -19.41 -5.08
CA LEU A 312 3.41 -18.51 -5.89
C LEU A 312 3.95 -18.43 -7.32
N ARG A 313 3.04 -18.43 -8.28
CA ARG A 313 3.36 -18.31 -9.70
C ARG A 313 3.10 -16.87 -10.16
N TRP A 314 3.94 -16.41 -11.06
CA TRP A 314 3.92 -15.05 -11.59
C TRP A 314 3.81 -15.07 -13.11
N HIS A 315 3.13 -14.11 -13.69
CA HIS A 315 3.17 -13.87 -15.12
C HIS A 315 4.56 -13.35 -15.53
N GLU A 316 5.02 -13.76 -16.70
CA GLU A 316 6.22 -13.17 -17.29
C GLU A 316 5.95 -11.71 -17.69
N GLY A 317 7.03 -10.91 -17.79
CA GLY A 317 6.96 -9.51 -18.17
C GLY A 317 6.93 -8.55 -16.99
N ALA A 318 6.22 -7.43 -17.15
CA ALA A 318 6.19 -6.35 -16.18
C ALA A 318 4.80 -5.70 -16.06
N ALA A 319 4.60 -4.98 -14.97
CA ALA A 319 3.41 -4.15 -14.75
C ALA A 319 3.81 -2.75 -14.30
N VAL A 320 3.10 -1.76 -14.82
CA VAL A 320 3.23 -0.34 -14.46
C VAL A 320 1.86 0.22 -14.16
N THR A 321 1.75 1.05 -13.14
CA THR A 321 0.55 1.81 -12.84
C THR A 321 0.87 3.29 -12.71
N VAL A 322 0.04 4.14 -13.29
CA VAL A 322 0.15 5.60 -13.23
C VAL A 322 -1.11 6.16 -12.59
N VAL A 323 -0.94 6.93 -11.53
CA VAL A 323 -2.06 7.57 -10.82
C VAL A 323 -2.44 8.87 -11.52
N VAL A 324 -3.73 9.01 -11.83
CA VAL A 324 -4.32 10.28 -12.27
C VAL A 324 -4.94 10.94 -11.05
N ALA A 325 -4.38 12.07 -10.66
CA ALA A 325 -4.78 12.83 -9.48
C ALA A 325 -5.65 14.04 -9.86
N ALA A 326 -6.58 14.39 -8.97
CA ALA A 326 -7.41 15.58 -9.12
C ALA A 326 -6.60 16.87 -8.97
N GLU A 327 -7.11 17.95 -9.52
CA GLU A 327 -6.55 19.29 -9.33
C GLU A 327 -6.36 19.60 -7.84
N ASN A 328 -5.23 20.21 -7.51
CA ASN A 328 -4.76 20.58 -6.16
C ASN A 328 -4.32 19.41 -5.26
N TYR A 329 -4.40 18.14 -5.68
CA TYR A 329 -3.83 17.05 -4.90
C TYR A 329 -2.30 17.23 -4.76
N PRO A 330 -1.65 16.99 -3.62
CA PRO A 330 -2.16 16.39 -2.37
C PRO A 330 -2.76 17.36 -1.34
N SER A 331 -2.92 18.64 -1.66
CA SER A 331 -3.59 19.60 -0.77
C SER A 331 -5.10 19.31 -0.69
N THR A 332 -5.95 20.28 -0.98
CA THR A 332 -7.41 20.09 -1.04
C THR A 332 -7.83 19.80 -2.47
N PRO A 333 -8.08 18.53 -2.82
CA PRO A 333 -8.40 18.17 -4.19
C PRO A 333 -9.76 18.70 -4.62
N ARG A 334 -9.85 19.15 -5.88
CA ARG A 334 -11.13 19.47 -6.50
C ARG A 334 -11.87 18.16 -6.81
N THR A 335 -13.13 18.08 -6.47
CA THR A 335 -13.98 16.91 -6.66
C THR A 335 -15.26 17.27 -7.39
N GLY A 336 -15.96 16.25 -7.95
CA GLY A 336 -17.23 16.43 -8.65
C GLY A 336 -17.06 16.61 -10.16
N ASP A 337 -15.84 16.55 -10.68
CA ASP A 337 -15.59 16.67 -12.11
C ASP A 337 -15.92 15.36 -12.85
N PRO A 338 -16.55 15.44 -14.04
CA PRO A 338 -16.85 14.27 -14.84
C PRO A 338 -15.57 13.67 -15.43
N ILE A 339 -15.53 12.36 -15.50
CA ILE A 339 -14.40 11.59 -16.03
C ILE A 339 -14.81 10.97 -17.35
N ALA A 340 -14.07 11.28 -18.41
CA ALA A 340 -14.25 10.74 -19.75
C ALA A 340 -13.10 9.80 -20.12
N GLY A 341 -13.29 9.02 -21.19
CA GLY A 341 -12.23 8.20 -21.80
C GLY A 341 -11.94 6.88 -21.08
N LEU A 342 -12.70 6.51 -20.06
CA LEU A 342 -12.47 5.27 -19.30
C LEU A 342 -12.55 4.00 -20.16
N ALA A 343 -13.56 3.94 -21.03
CA ALA A 343 -13.77 2.81 -21.93
C ALA A 343 -12.70 2.74 -23.03
N GLU A 344 -12.23 3.88 -23.51
CA GLU A 344 -11.18 3.99 -24.51
C GLU A 344 -9.83 3.57 -23.92
N ALA A 345 -9.49 4.04 -22.73
CA ALA A 345 -8.28 3.65 -22.02
C ALA A 345 -8.22 2.13 -21.77
N ALA A 346 -9.35 1.51 -21.44
CA ALA A 346 -9.44 0.07 -21.21
C ALA A 346 -9.31 -0.78 -22.52
N LYS A 347 -9.32 -0.17 -23.69
CA LYS A 347 -9.08 -0.86 -24.98
C LYS A 347 -7.61 -0.95 -25.34
N VAL A 348 -6.74 -0.18 -24.69
CA VAL A 348 -5.29 -0.31 -24.86
C VAL A 348 -4.87 -1.72 -24.43
N PRO A 349 -4.15 -2.49 -25.27
CA PRO A 349 -3.81 -3.88 -24.96
C PRO A 349 -3.09 -4.03 -23.61
N GLY A 350 -3.54 -4.97 -22.77
CA GLY A 350 -2.96 -5.21 -21.45
C GLY A 350 -3.25 -4.12 -20.40
N THR A 351 -4.09 -3.16 -20.72
CA THR A 351 -4.41 -2.01 -19.85
C THR A 351 -5.81 -2.14 -19.25
N TYR A 352 -5.94 -1.68 -18.01
CA TYR A 352 -7.22 -1.51 -17.33
C TYR A 352 -7.15 -0.31 -16.36
N VAL A 353 -8.32 0.27 -16.08
CA VAL A 353 -8.41 1.45 -15.22
C VAL A 353 -9.03 1.06 -13.88
N LEU A 354 -8.27 1.25 -12.83
CA LEU A 354 -8.74 1.06 -11.45
C LEU A 354 -9.20 2.41 -10.88
N HIS A 355 -10.34 2.40 -10.25
CA HIS A 355 -10.94 3.58 -9.65
C HIS A 355 -10.51 3.72 -8.18
N GLY A 356 -10.02 4.90 -7.83
CA GLY A 356 -9.81 5.33 -6.45
C GLY A 356 -10.95 6.23 -5.99
N GLY A 357 -10.70 7.54 -5.90
CA GLY A 357 -11.70 8.52 -5.54
C GLY A 357 -12.72 8.79 -6.65
N THR A 358 -13.67 7.90 -6.86
CA THR A 358 -14.74 8.06 -7.84
C THR A 358 -16.11 7.72 -7.26
N ARG A 359 -17.17 8.35 -7.78
CA ARG A 359 -18.56 8.07 -7.47
C ARG A 359 -19.44 8.15 -8.70
N ARG A 360 -20.64 7.59 -8.63
CA ARG A 360 -21.68 7.79 -9.65
C ARG A 360 -22.36 9.15 -9.48
N GLY A 361 -22.58 9.84 -10.56
CA GLY A 361 -23.47 11.00 -10.67
C GLY A 361 -24.94 10.59 -10.78
N GLU A 362 -25.85 11.57 -10.73
CA GLU A 362 -27.29 11.35 -10.89
C GLU A 362 -27.67 10.87 -12.31
N ASP A 363 -26.86 11.25 -13.30
CA ASP A 363 -27.00 10.86 -14.70
C ASP A 363 -26.20 9.60 -15.08
N ASP A 364 -25.79 8.83 -14.07
CA ASP A 364 -24.94 7.65 -14.19
C ASP A 364 -23.50 7.92 -14.68
N SER A 365 -23.11 9.19 -14.83
CA SER A 365 -21.73 9.57 -15.11
C SER A 365 -20.78 9.18 -13.98
N VAL A 366 -19.49 9.01 -14.29
CA VAL A 366 -18.45 8.81 -13.27
C VAL A 366 -17.85 10.17 -12.92
N LEU A 367 -17.87 10.51 -11.64
CA LEU A 367 -17.34 11.77 -11.11
C LEU A 367 -16.16 11.53 -10.19
N SER A 368 -15.22 12.48 -10.15
CA SER A 368 -14.16 12.48 -9.14
C SER A 368 -14.72 12.73 -7.74
N SER A 369 -14.19 12.04 -6.72
CA SER A 369 -14.61 12.18 -5.32
C SER A 369 -13.46 12.13 -4.32
N GLY A 370 -12.22 12.15 -4.81
CA GLY A 370 -11.01 12.10 -3.97
C GLY A 370 -9.79 12.64 -4.69
N GLY A 371 -8.65 12.62 -4.03
CA GLY A 371 -7.40 13.17 -4.56
C GLY A 371 -6.76 12.27 -5.62
N ARG A 372 -6.51 10.99 -5.32
CA ARG A 372 -6.11 9.99 -6.30
C ARG A 372 -7.35 9.38 -6.90
N VAL A 373 -7.62 9.73 -8.15
CA VAL A 373 -8.92 9.45 -8.80
C VAL A 373 -8.91 8.11 -9.50
N LEU A 374 -7.88 7.86 -10.31
CA LEU A 374 -7.72 6.63 -11.08
C LEU A 374 -6.28 6.11 -10.98
N SER A 375 -6.12 4.82 -11.18
CA SER A 375 -4.84 4.16 -11.46
C SER A 375 -4.95 3.45 -12.81
N VAL A 376 -4.24 3.95 -13.81
CA VAL A 376 -4.14 3.29 -15.12
C VAL A 376 -3.02 2.27 -15.04
N THR A 377 -3.40 0.99 -15.04
CA THR A 377 -2.48 -0.13 -14.86
C THR A 377 -2.34 -0.89 -16.17
N ALA A 378 -1.12 -1.18 -16.56
CA ALA A 378 -0.83 -1.96 -17.75
C ALA A 378 0.23 -3.02 -17.52
N THR A 379 0.10 -4.14 -18.24
CA THR A 379 1.09 -5.22 -18.32
C THR A 379 1.74 -5.25 -19.71
N GLY A 380 2.96 -5.73 -19.77
CA GLY A 380 3.70 -5.88 -21.04
C GLY A 380 4.80 -6.93 -20.89
N ASP A 381 5.37 -7.35 -22.03
CA ASP A 381 6.48 -8.32 -22.05
C ASP A 381 7.78 -7.71 -21.50
N SER A 382 7.86 -6.39 -21.43
CA SER A 382 8.94 -5.64 -20.81
C SER A 382 8.41 -4.45 -20.01
N LEU A 383 9.27 -3.86 -19.18
CA LEU A 383 8.92 -2.67 -18.41
C LEU A 383 8.64 -1.46 -19.32
N GLU A 384 9.37 -1.33 -20.43
CA GLU A 384 9.13 -0.32 -21.47
C GLU A 384 7.74 -0.45 -22.05
N GLN A 385 7.34 -1.66 -22.46
CA GLN A 385 6.05 -1.88 -23.07
C GLN A 385 4.89 -1.66 -22.07
N ALA A 386 5.03 -2.14 -20.83
CA ALA A 386 4.04 -1.89 -19.79
C ALA A 386 3.87 -0.38 -19.53
N ARG A 387 5.00 0.36 -19.49
CA ARG A 387 5.00 1.81 -19.34
C ARG A 387 4.32 2.53 -20.51
N GLU A 388 4.68 2.20 -21.75
CA GLU A 388 4.07 2.78 -22.96
C GLU A 388 2.54 2.61 -22.94
N ARG A 389 2.06 1.40 -22.66
CA ARG A 389 0.64 1.10 -22.58
C ARG A 389 -0.08 1.86 -21.47
N ALA A 390 0.54 1.97 -20.28
CA ALA A 390 -0.03 2.73 -19.17
C ALA A 390 -0.21 4.21 -19.55
N TYR A 391 0.81 4.83 -20.16
CA TYR A 391 0.74 6.23 -20.58
C TYR A 391 -0.17 6.46 -21.80
N GLU A 392 -0.27 5.50 -22.71
CA GLU A 392 -1.29 5.53 -23.78
C GLU A 392 -2.70 5.55 -23.17
N GLY A 393 -2.95 4.71 -22.17
CA GLY A 393 -4.21 4.73 -21.42
C GLY A 393 -4.45 6.06 -20.70
N VAL A 394 -3.45 6.60 -20.02
CA VAL A 394 -3.54 7.90 -19.31
C VAL A 394 -3.89 9.02 -20.29
N ALA A 395 -3.30 9.04 -21.49
CA ALA A 395 -3.56 10.08 -22.49
C ALA A 395 -5.01 10.09 -23.00
N LEU A 396 -5.76 9.01 -22.83
CA LEU A 396 -7.17 8.90 -23.21
C LEU A 396 -8.13 9.36 -22.11
N ILE A 397 -7.64 9.54 -20.87
CA ILE A 397 -8.46 9.99 -19.74
C ILE A 397 -8.69 11.51 -19.82
N GLY A 398 -9.95 11.89 -19.82
CA GLY A 398 -10.38 13.28 -19.69
C GLY A 398 -10.88 13.56 -18.27
N LEU A 399 -10.09 14.28 -17.47
CA LEU A 399 -10.48 14.78 -16.14
C LEU A 399 -9.95 16.23 -16.02
N PRO A 400 -10.82 17.23 -15.91
CA PRO A 400 -10.40 18.62 -15.86
C PRO A 400 -9.42 18.92 -14.71
N GLY A 401 -8.31 19.60 -15.04
CA GLY A 401 -7.28 20.00 -14.07
C GLY A 401 -6.48 18.84 -13.46
N SER A 402 -6.70 17.60 -13.90
CA SER A 402 -5.95 16.44 -13.39
C SER A 402 -4.48 16.53 -13.75
N HIS A 403 -3.66 15.85 -12.94
CA HIS A 403 -2.24 15.71 -13.17
C HIS A 403 -1.77 14.28 -12.87
N HIS A 404 -0.63 13.91 -13.41
CA HIS A 404 0.06 12.66 -13.18
C HIS A 404 1.55 12.86 -13.38
N ARG A 405 2.37 11.95 -12.88
CA ARG A 405 3.81 11.93 -13.17
C ARG A 405 4.07 11.35 -14.54
N THR A 406 5.10 11.86 -15.21
CA THR A 406 5.51 11.39 -16.54
C THR A 406 6.72 10.45 -16.51
N ASP A 407 7.34 10.29 -15.36
CA ASP A 407 8.61 9.58 -15.17
C ASP A 407 8.49 8.21 -14.47
N ILE A 408 7.27 7.68 -14.25
CA ILE A 408 7.06 6.36 -13.62
C ILE A 408 7.85 5.29 -14.39
N ALA A 409 8.69 4.53 -13.67
CA ALA A 409 9.60 3.51 -14.17
C ALA A 409 10.73 4.01 -15.11
N ALA A 410 10.81 5.30 -15.46
CA ALA A 410 11.75 5.80 -16.47
C ALA A 410 13.22 5.57 -16.09
N LYS A 411 13.60 5.82 -14.84
CA LYS A 411 14.99 5.60 -14.36
C LYS A 411 15.38 4.12 -14.35
N ALA A 412 14.44 3.24 -14.02
CA ALA A 412 14.67 1.79 -14.03
C ALA A 412 14.93 1.27 -15.45
N ILE A 413 14.13 1.72 -16.43
CA ILE A 413 14.28 1.37 -17.84
C ILE A 413 15.62 1.83 -18.39
N LYS A 414 16.08 3.01 -18.00
CA LYS A 414 17.38 3.56 -18.43
C LYS A 414 18.59 2.96 -17.69
N GLY A 415 18.37 2.15 -16.66
CA GLY A 415 19.45 1.63 -15.81
C GLY A 415 20.12 2.70 -14.95
N GLU A 416 19.41 3.76 -14.61
CA GLU A 416 19.93 4.89 -13.82
C GLU A 416 19.80 4.68 -12.30
N ILE A 417 19.12 3.61 -11.86
CA ILE A 417 18.99 3.28 -10.44
C ILE A 417 20.17 2.41 -10.04
N THR A 418 20.96 2.89 -9.08
CA THR A 418 22.12 2.17 -8.54
C THR A 418 21.91 1.82 -7.08
N VAL A 419 22.25 0.59 -6.72
CA VAL A 419 22.33 0.14 -5.33
C VAL A 419 23.79 0.19 -4.92
N ALA A 420 24.10 0.87 -3.82
CA ALA A 420 25.45 0.89 -3.30
C ALA A 420 25.87 -0.55 -2.94
N ASN A 421 26.96 -1.01 -3.49
CA ASN A 421 27.53 -2.30 -3.08
C ASN A 421 28.05 -2.13 -1.65
N GLY A 422 27.41 -2.80 -0.68
CA GLY A 422 27.84 -2.89 0.71
C GLY A 422 29.11 -3.72 0.88
#